data_e33fca91f55f3263d8d8b48192671976
#
_entry.id   e33fca91f55f3263d8d8b48192671976
#
_cell.length_a   1.000
_cell.length_b   1.000
_cell.length_c   1.000
_cell.angle_alpha   90.00
_cell.angle_beta   90.00
_cell.angle_gamma   90.00
#
_symmetry.space_group_name_H-M   'P 1'
#
loop_
_entity.id
_entity.type
_entity.pdbx_description
1 polymer ?
#
loop_
_entity_poly.entity_id
_entity_poly.type
_entity_poly.pdbx_seq_one_letter_code
_entity_poly.pdbx_strand_id
1 'polypeptide(L)'
;VALVTDEHVAAHYLQPVAESLRKAGFDVLEVVYPGGEGHKNLSGAEGIFAQLIEAGLDRSAWVLALGGGIVGDMAGFVAASYLRGVPYVQVPTTIVAQVDSSIGGKTGVNHALGKNLIGAFHQPELVFVDTDTLRSLPRGELVAGMAEVVKHGIIRDAELFSFLEDRIEEITEMSIGADALDWLIARNAGIKAAVVSADEKEGGVRAILNYGHTIGHAIEAATNYTRYRHGEAVIFGALAVGEIAAQQGVLAPDVRMRHDALWKRLGVPQGLASVQAEAILQRTRADKKRVGN
;
A
#
# COMPACT_ATOMS: atom_id res chain seq x y z
N VAL A 1 -16.27 6.11 -18.67
CA VAL A 1 -15.29 5.87 -17.59
C VAL A 1 -14.00 5.34 -18.18
N ALA A 2 -12.85 5.72 -17.62
CA ALA A 2 -11.55 5.14 -17.92
C ALA A 2 -11.22 4.06 -16.86
N LEU A 3 -11.15 2.81 -17.27
CA LEU A 3 -10.73 1.68 -16.44
C LEU A 3 -9.22 1.48 -16.60
N VAL A 4 -8.45 1.96 -15.63
CA VAL A 4 -6.99 1.96 -15.64
C VAL A 4 -6.48 0.78 -14.83
N THR A 5 -5.61 -0.03 -15.44
CA THR A 5 -5.02 -1.21 -14.82
C THR A 5 -3.64 -1.52 -15.40
N ASP A 6 -2.89 -2.40 -14.76
CA ASP A 6 -1.65 -2.94 -15.31
C ASP A 6 -1.86 -4.32 -15.98
N GLU A 7 -0.84 -4.77 -16.73
CA GLU A 7 -0.87 -6.04 -17.47
C GLU A 7 -1.15 -7.25 -16.56
N HIS A 8 -0.64 -7.26 -15.34
CA HIS A 8 -0.79 -8.39 -14.42
C HIS A 8 -2.23 -8.52 -13.93
N VAL A 9 -2.83 -7.39 -13.53
CA VAL A 9 -4.20 -7.34 -13.05
C VAL A 9 -5.19 -7.50 -14.20
N ALA A 10 -4.87 -6.93 -15.36
CA ALA A 10 -5.70 -7.03 -16.58
C ALA A 10 -6.01 -8.49 -16.96
N ALA A 11 -5.00 -9.37 -16.85
CA ALA A 11 -5.15 -10.79 -17.18
C ALA A 11 -6.23 -11.51 -16.35
N HIS A 12 -6.54 -11.00 -15.15
CA HIS A 12 -7.51 -11.61 -14.23
C HIS A 12 -8.84 -10.87 -14.20
N TYR A 13 -8.82 -9.53 -14.20
CA TYR A 13 -9.98 -8.75 -13.77
C TYR A 13 -10.49 -7.72 -14.78
N LEU A 14 -9.71 -7.36 -15.82
CA LEU A 14 -10.10 -6.30 -16.74
C LEU A 14 -11.44 -6.58 -17.41
N GLN A 15 -11.57 -7.74 -18.05
CA GLN A 15 -12.78 -8.05 -18.83
C GLN A 15 -14.03 -8.21 -17.94
N PRO A 16 -14.01 -8.96 -16.81
CA PRO A 16 -15.17 -9.03 -15.93
C PRO A 16 -15.65 -7.65 -15.44
N VAL A 17 -14.73 -6.77 -15.07
CA VAL A 17 -15.07 -5.42 -14.59
C VAL A 17 -15.58 -4.55 -15.73
N ALA A 18 -14.92 -4.54 -16.88
CA ALA A 18 -15.36 -3.79 -18.06
C ALA A 18 -16.75 -4.20 -18.53
N GLU A 19 -17.03 -5.51 -18.59
CA GLU A 19 -18.35 -6.03 -18.95
C GLU A 19 -19.42 -5.63 -17.94
N SER A 20 -19.12 -5.67 -16.64
CA SER A 20 -20.04 -5.24 -15.59
C SER A 20 -20.41 -3.77 -15.74
N LEU A 21 -19.41 -2.91 -15.98
CA LEU A 21 -19.62 -1.48 -16.20
C LEU A 21 -20.47 -1.22 -17.47
N ARG A 22 -20.16 -1.92 -18.58
CA ARG A 22 -20.94 -1.79 -19.83
C ARG A 22 -22.38 -2.24 -19.66
N LYS A 23 -22.62 -3.33 -18.93
CA LYS A 23 -23.98 -3.79 -18.58
C LYS A 23 -24.75 -2.77 -17.73
N ALA A 24 -24.02 -1.99 -16.91
CA ALA A 24 -24.59 -0.90 -16.13
C ALA A 24 -24.82 0.40 -16.96
N GLY A 25 -24.48 0.40 -18.25
CA GLY A 25 -24.72 1.51 -19.18
C GLY A 25 -23.56 2.52 -19.28
N PHE A 26 -22.37 2.18 -18.80
CA PHE A 26 -21.20 3.04 -18.96
C PHE A 26 -20.45 2.75 -20.26
N ASP A 27 -20.00 3.82 -20.93
CA ASP A 27 -18.95 3.71 -21.96
C ASP A 27 -17.61 3.52 -21.28
N VAL A 28 -16.90 2.43 -21.59
CA VAL A 28 -15.65 2.03 -20.91
C VAL A 28 -14.47 2.13 -21.86
N LEU A 29 -13.56 3.03 -21.55
CA LEU A 29 -12.20 3.06 -22.10
C LEU A 29 -11.30 2.17 -21.24
N GLU A 30 -10.78 1.11 -21.82
CA GLU A 30 -9.81 0.23 -21.16
C GLU A 30 -8.40 0.80 -21.38
N VAL A 31 -7.71 1.11 -20.26
CA VAL A 31 -6.35 1.67 -20.27
C VAL A 31 -5.43 0.70 -19.55
N VAL A 32 -4.63 -0.04 -20.31
CA VAL A 32 -3.66 -0.99 -19.78
C VAL A 32 -2.25 -0.44 -19.98
N TYR A 33 -1.45 -0.46 -18.94
CA TYR A 33 -0.05 -0.03 -19.01
C TYR A 33 0.89 -1.09 -18.40
N PRO A 34 2.20 -1.05 -18.71
CA PRO A 34 3.17 -1.99 -18.14
C PRO A 34 3.23 -1.88 -16.62
N GLY A 35 3.07 -3.02 -15.94
CA GLY A 35 3.11 -3.06 -14.47
C GLY A 35 4.49 -2.83 -13.88
N GLY A 36 4.52 -2.66 -12.55
CA GLY A 36 5.73 -2.60 -11.75
C GLY A 36 6.24 -1.19 -11.46
N GLU A 37 7.10 -1.13 -10.43
CA GLU A 37 7.63 0.12 -9.86
C GLU A 37 8.42 0.97 -10.88
N GLY A 38 9.05 0.33 -11.87
CA GLY A 38 9.81 1.02 -12.92
C GLY A 38 8.96 1.88 -13.84
N HIS A 39 7.68 1.59 -13.96
CA HIS A 39 6.73 2.34 -14.78
C HIS A 39 5.91 3.36 -13.96
N LYS A 40 6.03 3.37 -12.63
CA LYS A 40 5.42 4.35 -11.75
C LYS A 40 6.17 5.69 -11.81
N ASN A 41 6.10 6.39 -12.93
CA ASN A 41 6.81 7.64 -13.20
C ASN A 41 6.01 8.56 -14.12
N LEU A 42 6.53 9.77 -14.38
CA LEU A 42 5.85 10.76 -15.24
C LEU A 42 5.61 10.25 -16.66
N SER A 43 6.53 9.46 -17.23
CA SER A 43 6.35 8.91 -18.58
C SER A 43 5.23 7.86 -18.62
N GLY A 44 5.10 7.03 -17.56
CA GLY A 44 3.97 6.13 -17.42
C GLY A 44 2.64 6.88 -17.32
N ALA A 45 2.60 7.95 -16.52
CA ALA A 45 1.42 8.81 -16.41
C ALA A 45 1.09 9.51 -17.72
N GLU A 46 2.09 9.99 -18.48
CA GLU A 46 1.91 10.58 -19.81
C GLU A 46 1.23 9.62 -20.78
N GLY A 47 1.65 8.34 -20.79
CA GLY A 47 1.00 7.32 -21.60
C GLY A 47 -0.47 7.08 -21.27
N ILE A 48 -0.86 7.22 -19.99
CA ILE A 48 -2.26 7.15 -19.57
C ILE A 48 -2.99 8.44 -20.04
N PHE A 49 -2.43 9.63 -19.80
CA PHE A 49 -3.02 10.89 -20.26
C PHE A 49 -3.28 10.89 -21.77
N ALA A 50 -2.34 10.41 -22.57
CA ALA A 50 -2.49 10.34 -24.04
C ALA A 50 -3.75 9.56 -24.42
N GLN A 51 -3.97 8.38 -23.83
CA GLN A 51 -5.14 7.56 -24.10
C GLN A 51 -6.45 8.24 -23.70
N LEU A 52 -6.49 8.96 -22.53
CA LEU A 52 -7.67 9.71 -22.11
C LEU A 52 -7.99 10.86 -23.07
N ILE A 53 -6.96 11.58 -23.56
CA ILE A 53 -7.10 12.71 -24.49
C ILE A 53 -7.56 12.22 -25.86
N GLU A 54 -6.93 11.16 -26.39
CA GLU A 54 -7.27 10.58 -27.70
C GLU A 54 -8.71 10.05 -27.74
N ALA A 55 -9.17 9.49 -26.60
CA ALA A 55 -10.55 9.03 -26.47
C ALA A 55 -11.55 10.19 -26.23
N GLY A 56 -11.08 11.42 -26.12
CA GLY A 56 -11.94 12.60 -25.95
C GLY A 56 -12.69 12.67 -24.61
N LEU A 57 -12.14 12.09 -23.53
CA LEU A 57 -12.76 12.13 -22.22
C LEU A 57 -12.83 13.59 -21.72
N ASP A 58 -14.00 14.02 -21.28
CA ASP A 58 -14.24 15.34 -20.72
C ASP A 58 -14.24 15.35 -19.17
N ARG A 59 -14.60 16.48 -18.56
CA ARG A 59 -14.62 16.65 -17.10
C ARG A 59 -15.67 15.82 -16.36
N SER A 60 -16.63 15.24 -17.06
CA SER A 60 -17.61 14.32 -16.49
C SER A 60 -17.12 12.89 -16.41
N ALA A 61 -15.96 12.60 -16.99
CA ALA A 61 -15.36 11.29 -16.97
C ALA A 61 -14.90 10.88 -15.56
N TRP A 62 -14.97 9.60 -15.28
CA TRP A 62 -14.45 8.98 -14.07
C TRP A 62 -13.25 8.09 -14.39
N VAL A 63 -12.29 8.05 -13.49
CA VAL A 63 -11.17 7.11 -13.54
C VAL A 63 -11.42 5.99 -12.53
N LEU A 64 -11.40 4.73 -12.96
CA LEU A 64 -11.41 3.56 -12.08
C LEU A 64 -10.01 2.96 -12.05
N ALA A 65 -9.38 2.96 -10.88
CA ALA A 65 -8.08 2.37 -10.62
C ALA A 65 -8.25 0.91 -10.19
N LEU A 66 -8.13 -0.04 -11.13
CA LEU A 66 -8.28 -1.47 -10.86
C LEU A 66 -6.89 -2.10 -10.68
N GLY A 67 -6.46 -2.33 -9.44
CA GLY A 67 -5.14 -2.93 -9.23
C GLY A 67 -4.53 -2.75 -7.84
N GLY A 68 -3.24 -3.00 -7.74
CA GLY A 68 -2.46 -2.79 -6.52
C GLY A 68 -2.17 -1.30 -6.24
N GLY A 69 -1.35 -1.04 -5.21
CA GLY A 69 -1.00 0.33 -4.81
C GLY A 69 -0.35 1.15 -5.92
N ILE A 70 0.45 0.54 -6.80
CA ILE A 70 1.06 1.24 -7.93
C ILE A 70 -0.02 1.76 -8.89
N VAL A 71 -1.01 0.94 -9.21
CA VAL A 71 -2.13 1.33 -10.08
C VAL A 71 -2.94 2.44 -9.43
N GLY A 72 -3.26 2.29 -8.14
CA GLY A 72 -4.00 3.29 -7.38
C GLY A 72 -3.30 4.65 -7.33
N ASP A 73 -2.00 4.66 -7.07
CA ASP A 73 -1.19 5.88 -7.01
C ASP A 73 -1.10 6.56 -8.38
N MET A 74 -0.82 5.79 -9.46
CA MET A 74 -0.72 6.30 -10.83
C MET A 74 -2.06 6.84 -11.34
N ALA A 75 -3.11 6.03 -11.27
CA ALA A 75 -4.44 6.42 -11.75
C ALA A 75 -5.02 7.58 -10.94
N GLY A 76 -4.79 7.59 -9.63
CA GLY A 76 -5.18 8.71 -8.76
C GLY A 76 -4.42 10.00 -9.09
N PHE A 77 -3.11 9.93 -9.39
CA PHE A 77 -2.33 11.08 -9.84
C PHE A 77 -2.81 11.60 -11.21
N VAL A 78 -3.10 10.68 -12.12
CA VAL A 78 -3.69 11.02 -13.42
C VAL A 78 -5.05 11.70 -13.21
N ALA A 79 -5.93 11.14 -12.40
CA ALA A 79 -7.23 11.73 -12.09
C ALA A 79 -7.11 13.14 -11.47
N ALA A 80 -6.16 13.31 -10.53
CA ALA A 80 -5.89 14.60 -9.90
C ALA A 80 -5.44 15.70 -10.88
N SER A 81 -4.75 15.30 -11.95
CA SER A 81 -4.10 16.22 -12.89
C SER A 81 -4.87 16.40 -14.20
N TYR A 82 -5.58 15.36 -14.67
CA TYR A 82 -6.35 15.40 -15.92
C TYR A 82 -7.45 16.46 -15.85
N LEU A 83 -7.48 17.37 -16.81
CA LEU A 83 -8.41 18.49 -16.86
C LEU A 83 -8.52 19.32 -15.54
N ARG A 84 -7.47 19.32 -14.74
CA ARG A 84 -7.35 19.93 -13.39
C ARG A 84 -8.13 19.20 -12.30
N GLY A 85 -8.41 17.94 -12.48
CA GLY A 85 -9.09 17.05 -11.55
C GLY A 85 -10.39 16.48 -12.11
N VAL A 86 -10.46 15.14 -12.11
CA VAL A 86 -11.66 14.36 -12.38
C VAL A 86 -11.89 13.38 -11.23
N PRO A 87 -13.14 12.97 -10.97
CA PRO A 87 -13.41 11.98 -9.92
C PRO A 87 -12.79 10.63 -10.22
N TYR A 88 -12.41 9.89 -9.17
CA TYR A 88 -11.90 8.55 -9.34
C TYR A 88 -12.38 7.57 -8.25
N VAL A 89 -12.32 6.29 -8.58
CA VAL A 89 -12.64 5.17 -7.71
C VAL A 89 -11.43 4.25 -7.60
N GLN A 90 -11.14 3.77 -6.41
CA GLN A 90 -10.15 2.72 -6.16
C GLN A 90 -10.84 1.35 -6.14
N VAL A 91 -10.32 0.41 -6.90
CA VAL A 91 -10.70 -1.01 -6.89
C VAL A 91 -9.44 -1.84 -6.59
N PRO A 92 -9.03 -1.88 -5.30
CA PRO A 92 -7.76 -2.48 -4.90
C PRO A 92 -7.78 -4.01 -4.99
N THR A 93 -6.74 -4.60 -5.59
CA THR A 93 -6.60 -6.05 -5.79
C THR A 93 -5.46 -6.69 -4.99
N THR A 94 -4.70 -5.91 -4.24
CA THR A 94 -3.65 -6.41 -3.34
C THR A 94 -3.97 -6.07 -1.90
N ILE A 95 -3.47 -6.87 -0.93
CA ILE A 95 -3.77 -6.63 0.48
C ILE A 95 -3.28 -5.26 0.95
N VAL A 96 -2.09 -4.80 0.54
CA VAL A 96 -1.60 -3.45 0.85
C VAL A 96 -2.54 -2.38 0.31
N ALA A 97 -3.08 -2.57 -0.90
CA ALA A 97 -4.01 -1.62 -1.47
C ALA A 97 -5.36 -1.63 -0.73
N GLN A 98 -5.87 -2.80 -0.36
CA GLN A 98 -7.15 -2.93 0.34
C GLN A 98 -7.14 -2.33 1.75
N VAL A 99 -6.02 -2.48 2.48
CA VAL A 99 -5.94 -2.04 3.88
C VAL A 99 -5.22 -0.71 4.08
N ASP A 100 -4.46 -0.25 3.09
CA ASP A 100 -3.57 0.90 3.26
C ASP A 100 -3.59 1.87 2.08
N SER A 101 -2.95 1.60 0.94
CA SER A 101 -2.62 2.63 -0.05
C SER A 101 -3.82 3.26 -0.74
N SER A 102 -4.96 2.57 -0.88
CA SER A 102 -6.19 3.13 -1.46
C SER A 102 -6.89 4.16 -0.55
N ILE A 103 -6.48 4.26 0.74
CA ILE A 103 -7.14 5.07 1.75
C ILE A 103 -6.27 6.26 2.13
N GLY A 104 -6.83 7.48 2.02
CA GLY A 104 -6.15 8.69 2.48
C GLY A 104 -5.59 9.59 1.38
N GLY A 105 -5.97 9.34 0.11
CA GLY A 105 -5.81 10.26 -1.00
C GLY A 105 -4.38 10.58 -1.43
N LYS A 106 -3.38 9.91 -0.91
CA LYS A 106 -1.99 10.06 -1.38
C LYS A 106 -1.87 9.41 -2.74
N THR A 107 -1.65 10.20 -3.78
CA THR A 107 -1.43 9.73 -5.15
C THR A 107 -0.12 10.28 -5.66
N GLY A 108 0.55 9.55 -6.55
CA GLY A 108 1.82 10.06 -7.03
C GLY A 108 2.65 9.07 -7.82
N VAL A 109 3.75 9.61 -8.33
CA VAL A 109 4.72 8.89 -9.15
C VAL A 109 6.14 9.13 -8.65
N ASN A 110 7.03 8.24 -9.06
CA ASN A 110 8.43 8.28 -8.71
C ASN A 110 9.22 9.28 -9.60
N HIS A 111 10.29 9.77 -9.03
CA HIS A 111 11.32 10.52 -9.73
C HIS A 111 12.67 9.81 -9.60
N ALA A 112 13.62 10.08 -10.49
CA ALA A 112 14.96 9.49 -10.40
C ALA A 112 15.68 9.74 -9.07
N LEU A 113 15.30 10.79 -8.33
CA LEU A 113 15.88 11.17 -7.04
C LEU A 113 15.16 10.55 -5.84
N GLY A 114 14.02 9.86 -6.03
CA GLY A 114 13.31 9.18 -4.94
C GLY A 114 11.89 8.78 -5.29
N LYS A 115 11.34 7.88 -4.47
CA LYS A 115 9.96 7.38 -4.61
C LYS A 115 8.94 8.43 -4.17
N ASN A 116 7.79 8.47 -4.85
CA ASN A 116 6.60 9.25 -4.49
C ASN A 116 6.85 10.75 -4.25
N LEU A 117 7.84 11.34 -4.92
CA LEU A 117 8.18 12.76 -4.75
C LEU A 117 7.28 13.70 -5.54
N ILE A 118 6.55 13.19 -6.52
CA ILE A 118 5.64 13.94 -7.38
C ILE A 118 4.23 13.38 -7.18
N GLY A 119 3.29 14.20 -6.72
CA GLY A 119 1.96 13.70 -6.44
C GLY A 119 0.99 14.78 -5.97
N ALA A 120 -0.21 14.33 -5.64
CA ALA A 120 -1.28 15.16 -5.12
C ALA A 120 -2.03 14.43 -4.00
N PHE A 121 -2.64 15.19 -3.10
CA PHE A 121 -3.71 14.67 -2.26
C PHE A 121 -5.02 14.76 -3.04
N HIS A 122 -5.52 13.61 -3.48
CA HIS A 122 -6.76 13.48 -4.22
C HIS A 122 -7.55 12.31 -3.65
N GLN A 123 -8.64 12.60 -2.94
CA GLN A 123 -9.43 11.55 -2.29
C GLN A 123 -10.26 10.80 -3.33
N PRO A 124 -10.32 9.47 -3.28
CA PRO A 124 -11.25 8.71 -4.11
C PRO A 124 -12.68 8.96 -3.64
N GLU A 125 -13.62 9.02 -4.57
CA GLU A 125 -15.05 9.07 -4.26
C GLU A 125 -15.56 7.78 -3.62
N LEU A 126 -14.91 6.66 -3.96
CA LEU A 126 -15.21 5.34 -3.43
C LEU A 126 -13.96 4.46 -3.43
N VAL A 127 -13.79 3.65 -2.40
CA VAL A 127 -12.88 2.50 -2.39
C VAL A 127 -13.76 1.24 -2.36
N PHE A 128 -13.77 0.50 -3.46
CA PHE A 128 -14.54 -0.74 -3.60
C PHE A 128 -13.61 -1.93 -3.44
N VAL A 129 -13.77 -2.67 -2.35
CA VAL A 129 -12.92 -3.81 -1.99
C VAL A 129 -13.67 -5.12 -2.22
N ASP A 130 -13.07 -6.00 -3.03
CA ASP A 130 -13.46 -7.39 -3.19
C ASP A 130 -12.30 -8.26 -2.69
N THR A 131 -12.51 -8.94 -1.55
CA THR A 131 -11.47 -9.75 -0.89
C THR A 131 -11.12 -11.01 -1.69
N ASP A 132 -12.00 -11.49 -2.58
CA ASP A 132 -11.70 -12.62 -3.45
C ASP A 132 -10.55 -12.33 -4.43
N THR A 133 -10.25 -11.06 -4.72
CA THR A 133 -9.09 -10.68 -5.53
C THR A 133 -7.75 -11.11 -4.90
N LEU A 134 -7.70 -11.28 -3.59
CA LEU A 134 -6.51 -11.77 -2.87
C LEU A 134 -6.15 -13.22 -3.20
N ARG A 135 -7.10 -14.01 -3.71
CA ARG A 135 -6.85 -15.42 -4.12
C ARG A 135 -5.93 -15.53 -5.32
N SER A 136 -5.88 -14.50 -6.18
CA SER A 136 -4.95 -14.45 -7.32
C SER A 136 -3.62 -13.80 -6.98
N LEU A 137 -3.49 -13.20 -5.78
CA LEU A 137 -2.28 -12.51 -5.36
C LEU A 137 -1.16 -13.53 -5.08
N PRO A 138 0.04 -13.37 -5.66
CA PRO A 138 1.18 -14.22 -5.34
C PRO A 138 1.46 -14.23 -3.84
N ARG A 139 1.72 -15.42 -3.27
CA ARG A 139 1.92 -15.59 -1.83
C ARG A 139 2.98 -14.64 -1.25
N GLY A 140 4.06 -14.37 -1.98
CA GLY A 140 5.10 -13.44 -1.52
C GLY A 140 4.60 -11.99 -1.38
N GLU A 141 3.66 -11.56 -2.24
CA GLU A 141 3.02 -10.25 -2.15
C GLU A 141 2.02 -10.20 -1.00
N LEU A 142 1.25 -11.29 -0.79
CA LEU A 142 0.35 -11.41 0.34
C LEU A 142 1.11 -11.30 1.67
N VAL A 143 2.16 -12.11 1.86
CA VAL A 143 2.97 -12.12 3.09
C VAL A 143 3.63 -10.76 3.32
N ALA A 144 4.21 -10.15 2.29
CA ALA A 144 4.78 -8.81 2.41
C ALA A 144 3.71 -7.77 2.79
N GLY A 145 2.53 -7.83 2.18
CA GLY A 145 1.44 -6.91 2.49
C GLY A 145 0.84 -7.11 3.88
N MET A 146 0.90 -8.31 4.43
CA MET A 146 0.48 -8.59 5.82
C MET A 146 1.29 -7.80 6.85
N ALA A 147 2.47 -7.28 6.50
CA ALA A 147 3.22 -6.40 7.38
C ALA A 147 2.41 -5.14 7.77
N GLU A 148 1.64 -4.56 6.84
CA GLU A 148 0.78 -3.42 7.12
C GLU A 148 -0.41 -3.80 8.03
N VAL A 149 -0.94 -5.01 7.84
CA VAL A 149 -2.03 -5.55 8.68
C VAL A 149 -1.57 -5.75 10.12
N VAL A 150 -0.40 -6.38 10.31
CA VAL A 150 0.22 -6.58 11.63
C VAL A 150 0.56 -5.24 12.28
N LYS A 151 1.09 -4.29 11.51
CA LYS A 151 1.35 -2.93 11.97
C LYS A 151 0.09 -2.29 12.57
N HIS A 152 -1.05 -2.37 11.89
CA HIS A 152 -2.30 -1.80 12.39
C HIS A 152 -2.74 -2.42 13.72
N GLY A 153 -2.60 -3.73 13.88
CA GLY A 153 -2.84 -4.41 15.17
C GLY A 153 -1.94 -3.88 16.28
N ILE A 154 -0.65 -3.72 16.01
CA ILE A 154 0.33 -3.24 16.99
C ILE A 154 0.04 -1.81 17.43
N ILE A 155 -0.23 -0.91 16.48
CA ILE A 155 -0.31 0.53 16.79
C ILE A 155 -1.67 0.97 17.32
N ARG A 156 -2.75 0.21 17.06
CA ARG A 156 -4.10 0.75 17.29
C ARG A 156 -5.13 -0.25 17.80
N ASP A 157 -4.92 -1.56 17.64
CA ASP A 157 -6.02 -2.52 17.83
C ASP A 157 -5.56 -3.85 18.42
N ALA A 158 -5.73 -3.99 19.74
CA ALA A 158 -5.35 -5.20 20.47
C ALA A 158 -6.19 -6.43 20.08
N GLU A 159 -7.45 -6.26 19.68
CA GLU A 159 -8.30 -7.35 19.21
C GLU A 159 -7.81 -7.88 17.87
N LEU A 160 -7.49 -6.98 16.94
CA LEU A 160 -6.86 -7.35 15.67
C LEU A 160 -5.51 -8.06 15.91
N PHE A 161 -4.71 -7.55 16.85
CA PHE A 161 -3.43 -8.17 17.17
C PHE A 161 -3.61 -9.61 17.68
N SER A 162 -4.56 -9.85 18.60
CA SER A 162 -4.87 -11.20 19.09
C SER A 162 -5.44 -12.11 18.00
N PHE A 163 -6.30 -11.60 17.13
CA PHE A 163 -6.79 -12.33 15.97
C PHE A 163 -5.66 -12.79 15.04
N LEU A 164 -4.66 -11.93 14.82
CA LEU A 164 -3.49 -12.26 14.01
C LEU A 164 -2.60 -13.30 14.71
N GLU A 165 -2.44 -13.23 16.04
CA GLU A 165 -1.73 -14.27 16.78
C GLU A 165 -2.37 -15.65 16.60
N ASP A 166 -3.68 -15.72 16.52
CA ASP A 166 -4.40 -17.00 16.40
C ASP A 166 -4.43 -17.52 14.96
N ARG A 167 -4.39 -16.64 13.96
CA ARG A 167 -4.77 -16.98 12.58
C ARG A 167 -3.77 -16.64 11.49
N ILE A 168 -2.57 -16.19 11.82
CA ILE A 168 -1.61 -15.65 10.82
C ILE A 168 -1.26 -16.69 9.74
N GLU A 169 -1.14 -17.96 10.07
CA GLU A 169 -0.85 -19.03 9.11
C GLU A 169 -2.03 -19.24 8.16
N GLU A 170 -3.27 -19.33 8.69
CA GLU A 170 -4.48 -19.48 7.86
C GLU A 170 -4.60 -18.34 6.84
N ILE A 171 -4.25 -17.10 7.25
CA ILE A 171 -4.27 -15.93 6.38
C ILE A 171 -3.21 -16.04 5.29
N THR A 172 -1.96 -16.33 5.66
CA THR A 172 -0.84 -16.38 4.72
C THR A 172 -0.91 -17.57 3.75
N GLU A 173 -1.69 -18.60 4.10
CA GLU A 173 -1.99 -19.77 3.28
C GLU A 173 -3.30 -19.64 2.51
N MET A 174 -4.04 -18.52 2.70
CA MET A 174 -5.37 -18.29 2.14
C MET A 174 -6.37 -19.42 2.43
N SER A 175 -6.21 -20.08 3.58
CA SER A 175 -7.13 -21.11 4.10
C SER A 175 -8.17 -20.55 5.07
N ILE A 176 -8.07 -19.27 5.42
CA ILE A 176 -9.03 -18.56 6.25
C ILE A 176 -10.41 -18.48 5.57
N GLY A 177 -11.48 -18.60 6.36
CA GLY A 177 -12.86 -18.46 5.85
C GLY A 177 -13.15 -17.03 5.36
N ALA A 178 -14.05 -16.91 4.38
CA ALA A 178 -14.41 -15.64 3.74
C ALA A 178 -14.85 -14.56 4.74
N ASP A 179 -15.78 -14.86 5.64
CA ASP A 179 -16.27 -13.90 6.64
C ASP A 179 -15.14 -13.35 7.54
N ALA A 180 -14.16 -14.20 7.88
CA ALA A 180 -13.03 -13.82 8.71
C ALA A 180 -12.01 -12.96 7.92
N LEU A 181 -11.85 -13.23 6.63
CA LEU A 181 -11.04 -12.41 5.74
C LEU A 181 -11.68 -11.03 5.54
N ASP A 182 -12.99 -10.98 5.30
CA ASP A 182 -13.74 -9.74 5.15
C ASP A 182 -13.66 -8.88 6.42
N TRP A 183 -13.83 -9.52 7.59
CA TRP A 183 -13.66 -8.84 8.87
C TRP A 183 -12.25 -8.26 9.02
N LEU A 184 -11.23 -9.04 8.68
CA LEU A 184 -9.82 -8.61 8.75
C LEU A 184 -9.58 -7.36 7.89
N ILE A 185 -10.00 -7.39 6.63
CA ILE A 185 -9.80 -6.30 5.69
C ILE A 185 -10.60 -5.06 6.11
N ALA A 186 -11.89 -5.22 6.43
CA ALA A 186 -12.74 -4.11 6.88
C ALA A 186 -12.20 -3.46 8.15
N ARG A 187 -11.73 -4.26 9.12
CA ARG A 187 -11.15 -3.76 10.37
C ARG A 187 -9.91 -2.90 10.12
N ASN A 188 -8.99 -3.39 9.27
CA ASN A 188 -7.78 -2.67 8.90
C ASN A 188 -8.08 -1.37 8.13
N ALA A 189 -8.94 -1.43 7.13
CA ALA A 189 -9.39 -0.25 6.39
C ALA A 189 -10.02 0.80 7.32
N GLY A 190 -10.83 0.36 8.28
CA GLY A 190 -11.43 1.22 9.30
C GLY A 190 -10.41 1.91 10.19
N ILE A 191 -9.35 1.19 10.62
CA ILE A 191 -8.25 1.78 11.42
C ILE A 191 -7.56 2.87 10.60
N LYS A 192 -7.19 2.58 9.35
CA LYS A 192 -6.55 3.56 8.48
C LYS A 192 -7.45 4.77 8.24
N ALA A 193 -8.70 4.56 7.89
CA ALA A 193 -9.67 5.62 7.65
C ALA A 193 -9.83 6.53 8.87
N ALA A 194 -9.92 5.97 10.08
CA ALA A 194 -10.01 6.74 11.32
C ALA A 194 -8.76 7.61 11.56
N VAL A 195 -7.57 7.08 11.32
CA VAL A 195 -6.32 7.83 11.47
C VAL A 195 -6.22 8.95 10.42
N VAL A 196 -6.58 8.67 9.16
CA VAL A 196 -6.57 9.67 8.09
C VAL A 196 -7.60 10.77 8.34
N SER A 197 -8.80 10.42 8.80
CA SER A 197 -9.85 11.41 9.13
C SER A 197 -9.44 12.34 10.26
N ALA A 198 -8.63 11.85 11.22
CA ALA A 198 -8.11 12.67 12.31
C ALA A 198 -6.92 13.56 11.88
N ASP A 199 -6.18 13.18 10.82
CA ASP A 199 -4.99 13.90 10.36
C ASP A 199 -4.74 13.64 8.86
N GLU A 200 -5.49 14.31 8.01
CA GLU A 200 -5.43 14.10 6.56
C GLU A 200 -4.04 14.40 5.96
N LYS A 201 -3.39 15.46 6.43
CA LYS A 201 -2.13 15.97 5.86
C LYS A 201 -0.86 15.49 6.57
N GLU A 202 -1.00 14.52 7.49
CA GLU A 202 0.15 13.91 8.19
C GLU A 202 0.96 14.91 9.04
N GLY A 203 0.25 15.81 9.71
CA GLY A 203 0.86 16.81 10.61
C GLY A 203 1.02 16.36 12.06
N GLY A 204 0.47 15.19 12.45
CA GLY A 204 0.42 14.75 13.85
C GLY A 204 0.16 13.26 14.02
N VAL A 205 -1.05 12.87 14.40
CA VAL A 205 -1.40 11.49 14.78
C VAL A 205 -1.16 10.45 13.67
N ARG A 206 -1.24 10.85 12.41
CA ARG A 206 -0.99 9.96 11.27
C ARG A 206 0.44 9.39 11.25
N ALA A 207 1.38 10.03 11.95
CA ALA A 207 2.75 9.54 12.11
C ALA A 207 2.85 8.13 12.72
N ILE A 208 1.84 7.68 13.48
CA ILE A 208 1.79 6.30 14.01
C ILE A 208 1.82 5.24 12.91
N LEU A 209 1.29 5.56 11.71
CA LEU A 209 1.32 4.66 10.56
C LEU A 209 2.75 4.40 10.05
N ASN A 210 3.71 5.22 10.45
CA ASN A 210 5.13 5.05 10.10
C ASN A 210 5.88 4.11 11.07
N TYR A 211 5.17 3.36 11.93
CA TYR A 211 5.79 2.34 12.77
C TYR A 211 6.59 1.35 11.90
N GLY A 212 7.88 1.16 12.21
CA GLY A 212 8.80 0.35 11.43
C GLY A 212 9.33 1.00 10.13
N HIS A 213 8.64 2.00 9.58
CA HIS A 213 8.92 2.55 8.25
C HIS A 213 10.23 3.35 8.17
N THR A 214 10.62 4.10 9.20
CA THR A 214 11.87 4.88 9.19
C THR A 214 13.09 3.99 8.92
N ILE A 215 13.15 2.83 9.57
CA ILE A 215 14.22 1.85 9.36
C ILE A 215 13.95 1.04 8.10
N GLY A 216 12.70 0.66 7.83
CA GLY A 216 12.29 -0.06 6.62
C GLY A 216 12.70 0.68 5.35
N HIS A 217 12.32 1.94 5.21
CA HIS A 217 12.71 2.78 4.06
C HIS A 217 14.23 2.95 3.93
N ALA A 218 14.93 3.04 5.06
CA ALA A 218 16.39 3.09 5.04
C ALA A 218 17.02 1.81 4.50
N ILE A 219 16.43 0.64 4.83
CA ILE A 219 16.83 -0.68 4.29
C ILE A 219 16.53 -0.75 2.78
N GLU A 220 15.33 -0.36 2.36
CA GLU A 220 14.98 -0.30 0.93
C GLU A 220 15.98 0.57 0.16
N ALA A 221 16.27 1.77 0.65
CA ALA A 221 17.22 2.70 0.03
C ALA A 221 18.66 2.19 0.03
N ALA A 222 19.11 1.54 1.12
CA ALA A 222 20.44 0.94 1.21
C ALA A 222 20.62 -0.26 0.28
N THR A 223 19.53 -0.88 -0.15
CA THR A 223 19.50 -2.02 -1.10
C THR A 223 18.99 -1.62 -2.48
N ASN A 224 18.98 -0.32 -2.80
CA ASN A 224 18.55 0.24 -4.08
C ASN A 224 17.13 -0.20 -4.51
N TYR A 225 16.24 -0.47 -3.55
CA TYR A 225 14.85 -0.91 -3.77
C TYR A 225 14.71 -2.21 -4.60
N THR A 226 15.75 -3.04 -4.67
CA THR A 226 15.75 -4.24 -5.52
C THR A 226 15.77 -5.55 -4.75
N ARG A 227 16.10 -5.51 -3.45
CA ARG A 227 16.37 -6.71 -2.66
C ARG A 227 15.19 -7.16 -1.83
N TYR A 228 14.47 -6.23 -1.23
CA TYR A 228 13.35 -6.50 -0.34
C TYR A 228 12.09 -5.84 -0.87
N ARG A 229 10.95 -6.53 -0.72
CA ARG A 229 9.65 -5.89 -0.85
C ARG A 229 9.44 -4.92 0.29
N HIS A 230 8.56 -3.94 0.09
CA HIS A 230 8.27 -2.93 1.11
C HIS A 230 7.93 -3.54 2.47
N GLY A 231 6.96 -4.44 2.54
CA GLY A 231 6.57 -5.08 3.81
C GLY A 231 7.68 -5.91 4.45
N GLU A 232 8.55 -6.54 3.65
CA GLU A 232 9.73 -7.25 4.17
C GLU A 232 10.70 -6.28 4.88
N ALA A 233 10.91 -5.10 4.32
CA ALA A 233 11.71 -4.06 4.95
C ALA A 233 11.03 -3.49 6.22
N VAL A 234 9.70 -3.34 6.20
CA VAL A 234 8.91 -2.90 7.36
C VAL A 234 9.00 -3.91 8.51
N ILE A 235 9.00 -5.23 8.25
CA ILE A 235 9.21 -6.27 9.29
C ILE A 235 10.53 -6.04 10.02
N PHE A 236 11.62 -5.85 9.30
CA PHE A 236 12.92 -5.55 9.94
C PHE A 236 12.89 -4.26 10.76
N GLY A 237 12.25 -3.23 10.23
CA GLY A 237 12.09 -1.96 10.91
C GLY A 237 11.26 -2.08 12.19
N ALA A 238 10.17 -2.84 12.16
CA ALA A 238 9.30 -3.09 13.31
C ALA A 238 10.04 -3.87 14.42
N LEU A 239 10.78 -4.92 14.06
CA LEU A 239 11.61 -5.66 15.01
C LEU A 239 12.67 -4.78 15.67
N ALA A 240 13.33 -3.90 14.89
CA ALA A 240 14.32 -2.97 15.42
C ALA A 240 13.69 -1.93 16.36
N VAL A 241 12.52 -1.39 16.02
CA VAL A 241 11.78 -0.45 16.88
C VAL A 241 11.33 -1.13 18.18
N GLY A 242 10.84 -2.39 18.09
CA GLY A 242 10.49 -3.20 19.26
C GLY A 242 11.69 -3.41 20.20
N GLU A 243 12.89 -3.69 19.66
CA GLU A 243 14.13 -3.80 20.44
C GLU A 243 14.48 -2.49 21.13
N ILE A 244 14.46 -1.38 20.41
CA ILE A 244 14.74 -0.04 20.97
C ILE A 244 13.75 0.28 22.10
N ALA A 245 12.45 0.04 21.90
CA ALA A 245 11.42 0.30 22.90
C ALA A 245 11.59 -0.56 24.16
N ALA A 246 12.02 -1.82 24.01
CA ALA A 246 12.33 -2.70 25.13
C ALA A 246 13.57 -2.21 25.92
N GLN A 247 14.63 -1.83 25.24
CA GLN A 247 15.86 -1.30 25.87
C GLN A 247 15.59 0.02 26.62
N GLN A 248 14.64 0.83 26.16
CA GLN A 248 14.22 2.05 26.82
C GLN A 248 13.18 1.82 27.94
N GLY A 249 12.77 0.58 28.19
CA GLY A 249 11.77 0.25 29.20
C GLY A 249 10.33 0.70 28.84
N VAL A 250 10.08 1.06 27.59
CA VAL A 250 8.76 1.49 27.10
C VAL A 250 7.88 0.28 26.75
N LEU A 251 8.49 -0.82 26.27
CA LEU A 251 7.80 -2.04 25.92
C LEU A 251 8.06 -3.13 26.97
N ALA A 252 6.98 -3.61 27.60
CA ALA A 252 7.07 -4.67 28.62
C ALA A 252 7.57 -6.00 28.00
N PRO A 253 8.32 -6.82 28.77
CA PRO A 253 8.96 -8.02 28.23
C PRO A 253 7.98 -9.05 27.64
N ASP A 254 6.81 -9.23 28.23
CA ASP A 254 5.75 -10.13 27.74
C ASP A 254 5.13 -9.62 26.43
N VAL A 255 4.88 -8.32 26.32
CA VAL A 255 4.39 -7.68 25.10
C VAL A 255 5.46 -7.78 23.99
N ARG A 256 6.75 -7.59 24.35
CA ARG A 256 7.85 -7.76 23.42
C ARG A 256 7.91 -9.17 22.86
N MET A 257 7.73 -10.17 23.70
CA MET A 257 7.76 -11.56 23.28
C MET A 257 6.65 -11.88 22.28
N ARG A 258 5.43 -11.40 22.53
CA ARG A 258 4.28 -11.54 21.62
C ARG A 258 4.53 -10.82 20.29
N HIS A 259 4.97 -9.58 20.35
CA HIS A 259 5.33 -8.77 19.19
C HIS A 259 6.32 -9.50 18.28
N ASP A 260 7.44 -9.96 18.82
CA ASP A 260 8.49 -10.63 18.04
C ASP A 260 8.03 -11.99 17.51
N ALA A 261 7.21 -12.71 18.29
CA ALA A 261 6.66 -13.99 17.86
C ALA A 261 5.77 -13.84 16.63
N LEU A 262 4.88 -12.82 16.62
CA LEU A 262 3.98 -12.59 15.49
C LEU A 262 4.76 -12.24 14.21
N TRP A 263 5.75 -11.35 14.30
CA TRP A 263 6.61 -11.02 13.15
C TRP A 263 7.40 -12.23 12.63
N LYS A 264 7.91 -13.08 13.54
CA LYS A 264 8.63 -14.30 13.16
C LYS A 264 7.72 -15.31 12.46
N ARG A 265 6.48 -15.46 12.91
CA ARG A 265 5.48 -16.35 12.30
C ARG A 265 5.03 -15.83 10.93
N LEU A 266 4.89 -14.52 10.75
CA LEU A 266 4.64 -13.94 9.44
C LEU A 266 5.78 -14.24 8.45
N GLY A 267 7.01 -14.30 8.93
CA GLY A 267 8.19 -14.63 8.16
C GLY A 267 9.17 -13.45 8.07
N VAL A 268 10.26 -13.56 8.82
CA VAL A 268 11.37 -12.59 8.73
C VAL A 268 12.21 -12.89 7.50
N PRO A 269 12.37 -11.96 6.57
CA PRO A 269 13.19 -12.17 5.38
C PRO A 269 14.65 -12.44 5.74
N GLN A 270 15.34 -13.17 4.89
CA GLN A 270 16.74 -13.52 5.12
C GLN A 270 17.70 -12.48 4.54
N GLY A 271 18.93 -12.48 5.06
CA GLY A 271 20.03 -11.77 4.42
C GLY A 271 20.27 -10.33 4.86
N LEU A 272 19.56 -9.81 5.89
CA LEU A 272 19.83 -8.47 6.41
C LEU A 272 21.28 -8.29 6.90
N ALA A 273 21.89 -9.35 7.43
CA ALA A 273 23.27 -9.33 7.92
C ALA A 273 24.31 -8.88 6.88
N SER A 274 23.99 -8.95 5.57
CA SER A 274 24.86 -8.48 4.49
C SER A 274 24.65 -6.98 4.15
N VAL A 275 23.67 -6.31 4.77
CA VAL A 275 23.46 -4.85 4.64
C VAL A 275 24.21 -4.18 5.78
N GLN A 276 25.12 -3.27 5.46
CA GLN A 276 25.91 -2.60 6.48
C GLN A 276 25.04 -1.67 7.33
N ALA A 277 25.09 -1.82 8.65
CA ALA A 277 24.32 -1.01 9.59
C ALA A 277 24.57 0.51 9.41
N GLU A 278 25.81 0.89 9.10
CA GLU A 278 26.21 2.27 8.82
C GLU A 278 25.44 2.87 7.63
N ALA A 279 25.23 2.09 6.57
CA ALA A 279 24.46 2.54 5.40
C ALA A 279 22.99 2.79 5.78
N ILE A 280 22.39 1.94 6.63
CA ILE A 280 21.03 2.12 7.12
C ILE A 280 20.96 3.39 8.00
N LEU A 281 21.89 3.58 8.94
CA LEU A 281 21.94 4.75 9.82
C LEU A 281 22.10 6.08 9.07
N GLN A 282 22.92 6.10 8.01
CA GLN A 282 23.07 7.29 7.17
C GLN A 282 21.76 7.66 6.47
N ARG A 283 21.00 6.67 6.00
CA ARG A 283 19.71 6.90 5.34
C ARG A 283 18.62 7.35 6.30
N THR A 284 18.58 6.81 7.54
CA THR A 284 17.63 7.28 8.56
C THR A 284 17.89 8.74 8.96
N ARG A 285 19.15 9.17 9.03
CA ARG A 285 19.50 10.57 9.30
C ARG A 285 19.12 11.52 8.17
N ALA A 286 19.21 11.07 6.93
CA ALA A 286 18.81 11.86 5.77
C ALA A 286 17.28 12.07 5.70
N ASP A 287 16.50 11.10 6.14
CA ASP A 287 15.05 11.20 6.22
C ASP A 287 14.58 12.25 7.25
N LYS A 288 15.22 12.32 8.41
CA LYS A 288 14.92 13.31 9.47
C LYS A 288 15.26 14.76 9.09
N LYS A 289 16.21 15.00 8.20
CA LYS A 289 16.59 16.37 7.78
C LYS A 289 15.56 17.03 6.87
N ARG A 290 14.57 16.29 6.34
CA ARG A 290 13.51 16.85 5.49
C ARG A 290 12.30 17.40 6.27
N VAL A 291 12.24 17.21 7.58
CA VAL A 291 11.14 17.71 8.45
C VAL A 291 11.46 19.04 9.12
N GLY A 292 12.57 19.68 8.79
CA GLY A 292 12.98 20.91 9.45
C GLY A 292 13.77 21.84 8.52
N ASN A 293 13.08 22.57 7.71
CA ASN A 293 13.46 23.90 7.20
C ASN A 293 12.21 24.75 7.08
#